data_08c9e24764104b3c43084e58269a15c5
#
_entry.id   08c9e24764104b3c43084e58269a15c5
#
_cell.length_a   1.000
_cell.length_b   1.000
_cell.length_c   1.000
_cell.angle_alpha   90.00
_cell.angle_beta   90.00
_cell.angle_gamma   90.00
#
_symmetry.space_group_name_H-M   'P 1'
#
loop_
_entity.id
_entity.type
_entity.pdbx_description
1 polymer ?
#
loop_
_entity_poly.entity_id
_entity_poly.type
_entity_poly.pdbx_seq_one_letter_code
_entity_poly.pdbx_strand_id
1 'polypeptide(L)'
;MSTNVANTPYEALGGEPAILSLVDRFYFYMDIVPEAVDVRNLHAQNLAGAKAKLFKFLSGWLGGPDLFVQEYGHPRLRQRHFPFAIGEKEADQWLLCMQKALDEIEMDPRLRENLWEALVNLARHMVNQ
;
A
#
# COMPACT_ATOMS: atom_id res chain seq x y z
N MET A 1 -6.63 -26.64 21.74
CA MET A 1 -7.39 -25.48 21.44
C MET A 1 -6.64 -24.54 20.54
N SER A 2 -7.24 -24.21 19.53
CA SER A 2 -6.62 -23.31 18.61
C SER A 2 -7.12 -21.90 18.91
N THR A 3 -6.21 -20.98 18.88
CA THR A 3 -6.58 -19.59 18.95
C THR A 3 -6.61 -19.09 17.51
N ASN A 4 -7.69 -18.56 17.08
CA ASN A 4 -7.77 -17.96 15.77
C ASN A 4 -7.37 -16.48 15.83
N VAL A 5 -6.51 -16.16 16.80
CA VAL A 5 -6.02 -14.79 16.95
C VAL A 5 -4.88 -14.56 15.97
N ALA A 6 -5.07 -13.61 15.09
CA ALA A 6 -4.02 -13.21 14.18
C ALA A 6 -2.89 -12.51 14.94
N ASN A 7 -1.64 -12.88 14.63
CA ASN A 7 -0.47 -12.29 15.26
C ASN A 7 0.02 -11.04 14.55
N THR A 8 -0.41 -10.83 13.31
CA THR A 8 0.06 -9.70 12.47
C THR A 8 -1.11 -9.14 11.68
N PRO A 9 -1.00 -7.89 11.24
CA PRO A 9 -1.99 -7.33 10.30
C PRO A 9 -2.13 -8.17 9.03
N TYR A 10 -1.03 -8.76 8.55
CA TYR A 10 -1.04 -9.63 7.39
C TYR A 10 -2.03 -10.79 7.58
N GLU A 11 -1.92 -11.49 8.71
CA GLU A 11 -2.83 -12.60 9.02
C GLU A 11 -4.26 -12.10 9.26
N ALA A 12 -4.40 -10.98 9.96
CA ALA A 12 -5.71 -10.41 10.28
C ALA A 12 -6.49 -10.01 9.03
N LEU A 13 -5.79 -9.58 7.97
CA LEU A 13 -6.42 -9.21 6.71
C LEU A 13 -6.80 -10.43 5.86
N GLY A 14 -6.16 -11.57 6.07
CA GLY A 14 -6.43 -12.79 5.30
C GLY A 14 -5.25 -13.31 4.51
N GLY A 15 -4.04 -12.82 4.76
CA GLY A 15 -2.82 -13.31 4.13
C GLY A 15 -2.65 -12.86 2.69
N GLU A 16 -1.91 -13.65 1.93
CA GLU A 16 -1.56 -13.33 0.54
C GLU A 16 -2.74 -12.95 -0.34
N PRO A 17 -3.85 -13.71 -0.37
CA PRO A 17 -4.97 -13.35 -1.24
C PRO A 17 -5.54 -11.97 -0.92
N ALA A 18 -5.61 -11.60 0.35
CA ALA A 18 -6.13 -10.31 0.76
C ALA A 18 -5.19 -9.17 0.34
N ILE A 19 -3.88 -9.37 0.47
CA ILE A 19 -2.92 -8.35 0.06
C ILE A 19 -2.91 -8.18 -1.46
N LEU A 20 -3.01 -9.27 -2.22
CA LEU A 20 -3.12 -9.21 -3.67
C LEU A 20 -4.36 -8.44 -4.11
N SER A 21 -5.49 -8.72 -3.45
CA SER A 21 -6.74 -8.02 -3.74
C SER A 21 -6.64 -6.53 -3.41
N LEU A 22 -6.05 -6.20 -2.27
CA LEU A 22 -5.86 -4.81 -1.85
C LEU A 22 -5.04 -4.03 -2.89
N VAL A 23 -3.93 -4.60 -3.33
CA VAL A 23 -3.04 -3.97 -4.32
C VAL A 23 -3.76 -3.79 -5.66
N ASP A 24 -4.48 -4.82 -6.09
CA ASP A 24 -5.23 -4.77 -7.34
C ASP A 24 -6.29 -3.67 -7.31
N ARG A 25 -7.06 -3.59 -6.23
CA ARG A 25 -8.11 -2.57 -6.09
C ARG A 25 -7.52 -1.18 -5.94
N PHE A 26 -6.41 -1.05 -5.25
CA PHE A 26 -5.71 0.23 -5.10
C PHE A 26 -5.34 0.82 -6.48
N TYR A 27 -4.71 0.03 -7.33
CA TYR A 27 -4.33 0.50 -8.67
C TYR A 27 -5.52 0.64 -9.60
N PHE A 28 -6.56 -0.16 -9.41
CA PHE A 28 -7.82 0.04 -10.12
C PHE A 28 -8.36 1.45 -9.87
N TYR A 29 -8.44 1.85 -8.60
CA TYR A 29 -8.91 3.18 -8.26
C TYR A 29 -7.98 4.27 -8.77
N MET A 30 -6.69 4.04 -8.75
CA MET A 30 -5.71 4.99 -9.29
C MET A 30 -5.96 5.26 -10.78
N ASP A 31 -6.41 4.24 -11.51
CA ASP A 31 -6.70 4.38 -12.94
C ASP A 31 -8.01 5.13 -13.21
N ILE A 32 -9.03 4.95 -12.37
CA ILE A 32 -10.37 5.45 -12.69
C ILE A 32 -10.78 6.71 -11.92
N VAL A 33 -10.17 7.00 -10.78
CA VAL A 33 -10.53 8.15 -9.97
C VAL A 33 -9.90 9.41 -10.57
N PRO A 34 -10.72 10.38 -11.04
CA PRO A 34 -10.15 11.60 -11.67
C PRO A 34 -9.24 12.38 -10.74
N GLU A 35 -9.54 12.38 -9.44
CA GLU A 35 -8.74 13.09 -8.45
C GLU A 35 -7.34 12.50 -8.25
N ALA A 36 -7.09 11.29 -8.77
CA ALA A 36 -5.80 10.63 -8.61
C ALA A 36 -4.87 10.82 -9.81
N VAL A 37 -5.19 11.72 -10.73
CA VAL A 37 -4.45 11.88 -11.99
C VAL A 37 -2.97 12.17 -11.78
N ASP A 38 -2.63 12.99 -10.79
CA ASP A 38 -1.23 13.37 -10.59
C ASP A 38 -0.39 12.20 -10.08
N VAL A 39 -0.91 11.44 -9.10
CA VAL A 39 -0.19 10.27 -8.60
C VAL A 39 -0.15 9.18 -9.67
N ARG A 40 -1.22 9.03 -10.46
CA ARG A 40 -1.22 8.08 -11.58
C ARG A 40 -0.11 8.39 -12.57
N ASN A 41 0.08 9.68 -12.87
CA ASN A 41 1.09 10.10 -13.84
C ASN A 41 2.53 9.90 -13.36
N LEU A 42 2.74 9.63 -12.08
CA LEU A 42 4.07 9.25 -11.57
C LEU A 42 4.42 7.80 -11.90
N HIS A 43 3.46 7.02 -12.37
CA HIS A 43 3.64 5.59 -12.65
C HIS A 43 3.79 5.35 -14.15
N ALA A 44 4.40 4.22 -14.49
CA ALA A 44 4.45 3.76 -15.87
C ALA A 44 3.03 3.48 -16.38
N GLN A 45 2.86 3.51 -17.69
CA GLN A 45 1.57 3.21 -18.31
C GLN A 45 1.08 1.82 -17.92
N ASN A 46 1.97 0.83 -17.94
CA ASN A 46 1.67 -0.52 -17.48
C ASN A 46 1.99 -0.61 -15.99
N LEU A 47 0.98 -0.92 -15.18
CA LEU A 47 1.10 -0.97 -13.73
C LEU A 47 1.56 -2.31 -13.17
N ALA A 48 1.82 -3.31 -14.02
CA ALA A 48 2.17 -4.65 -13.54
C ALA A 48 3.40 -4.65 -12.62
N GLY A 49 4.42 -3.89 -12.97
CA GLY A 49 5.63 -3.76 -12.14
C GLY A 49 5.36 -3.10 -10.81
N ALA A 50 4.58 -2.02 -10.82
CA ALA A 50 4.20 -1.32 -9.59
C ALA A 50 3.37 -2.22 -8.67
N LYS A 51 2.42 -2.96 -9.21
CA LYS A 51 1.60 -3.90 -8.45
C LYS A 51 2.47 -4.96 -7.78
N ALA A 52 3.40 -5.54 -8.52
CA ALA A 52 4.28 -6.59 -7.99
C ALA A 52 5.14 -6.06 -6.84
N LYS A 53 5.70 -4.88 -6.99
CA LYS A 53 6.56 -4.29 -5.95
C LYS A 53 5.76 -3.90 -4.71
N LEU A 54 4.59 -3.29 -4.89
CA LEU A 54 3.76 -2.91 -3.75
C LEU A 54 3.28 -4.13 -2.98
N PHE A 55 2.87 -5.19 -3.69
CA PHE A 55 2.49 -6.44 -3.04
C PHE A 55 3.64 -6.99 -2.17
N LYS A 56 4.84 -7.07 -2.74
CA LYS A 56 6.00 -7.60 -2.01
C LYS A 56 6.34 -6.75 -0.79
N PHE A 57 6.28 -5.42 -0.95
CA PHE A 57 6.54 -4.51 0.16
C PHE A 57 5.48 -4.66 1.26
N LEU A 58 4.20 -4.62 0.91
CA LEU A 58 3.12 -4.71 1.90
C LEU A 58 3.13 -6.04 2.63
N SER A 59 3.49 -7.14 1.94
CA SER A 59 3.60 -8.44 2.58
C SER A 59 4.49 -8.36 3.82
N GLY A 60 5.72 -7.91 3.66
CA GLY A 60 6.65 -7.78 4.79
C GLY A 60 6.27 -6.70 5.77
N TRP A 61 5.81 -5.55 5.26
CA TRP A 61 5.43 -4.40 6.09
C TRP A 61 4.29 -4.73 7.05
N LEU A 62 3.37 -5.59 6.62
CA LEU A 62 2.23 -6.01 7.43
C LEU A 62 2.53 -7.23 8.30
N GLY A 63 3.75 -7.73 8.28
CA GLY A 63 4.20 -8.83 9.14
C GLY A 63 4.14 -10.20 8.50
N GLY A 64 3.92 -10.27 7.19
CA GLY A 64 3.99 -11.50 6.43
C GLY A 64 5.37 -11.77 5.86
N PRO A 65 5.47 -12.65 4.85
CA PRO A 65 6.75 -12.94 4.21
C PRO A 65 7.43 -11.68 3.68
N ASP A 66 8.71 -11.56 3.93
CA ASP A 66 9.50 -10.38 3.63
C ASP A 66 10.01 -10.40 2.19
N LEU A 67 9.08 -10.43 1.26
CA LEU A 67 9.34 -10.65 -0.16
C LEU A 67 10.17 -9.54 -0.80
N PHE A 68 9.88 -8.28 -0.43
CA PHE A 68 10.60 -7.16 -1.01
C PHE A 68 12.07 -7.18 -0.60
N VAL A 69 12.34 -7.38 0.70
CA VAL A 69 13.70 -7.39 1.21
C VAL A 69 14.49 -8.56 0.63
N GLN A 70 13.86 -9.73 0.47
CA GLN A 70 14.51 -10.89 -0.12
C GLN A 70 14.96 -10.65 -1.56
N GLU A 71 14.21 -9.86 -2.31
CA GLU A 71 14.51 -9.62 -3.73
C GLU A 71 15.33 -8.36 -3.95
N TYR A 72 15.04 -7.28 -3.21
CA TYR A 72 15.62 -5.95 -3.47
C TYR A 72 16.46 -5.41 -2.32
N GLY A 73 16.48 -6.08 -1.17
CA GLY A 73 17.16 -5.57 0.02
C GLY A 73 16.30 -4.57 0.78
N HIS A 74 16.93 -3.78 1.64
CA HIS A 74 16.22 -2.82 2.47
C HIS A 74 15.34 -1.89 1.62
N PRO A 75 14.07 -1.68 2.01
CA PRO A 75 13.16 -0.87 1.19
C PRO A 75 13.64 0.54 0.89
N ARG A 76 14.18 1.26 1.89
CA ARG A 76 14.66 2.64 1.72
C ARG A 76 13.68 3.46 0.89
N LEU A 77 12.40 3.43 1.29
CA LEU A 77 11.31 3.92 0.46
C LEU A 77 11.48 5.39 0.07
N ARG A 78 11.86 6.24 1.01
CA ARG A 78 12.02 7.66 0.73
C ARG A 78 13.10 7.88 -0.33
N GLN A 79 14.22 7.20 -0.20
CA GLN A 79 15.33 7.30 -1.15
C GLN A 79 14.93 6.80 -2.53
N ARG A 80 14.20 5.68 -2.59
CA ARG A 80 13.74 5.11 -3.86
C ARG A 80 12.73 5.99 -4.57
N HIS A 81 12.06 6.88 -3.84
CA HIS A 81 11.06 7.79 -4.41
C HIS A 81 11.62 9.16 -4.76
N PHE A 82 12.89 9.45 -4.47
CA PHE A 82 13.50 10.72 -4.83
C PHE A 82 13.42 11.06 -6.33
N PRO A 83 13.51 10.11 -7.26
CA PRO A 83 13.35 10.43 -8.69
C PRO A 83 11.97 10.96 -9.07
N PHE A 84 10.97 10.83 -8.19
CA PHE A 84 9.60 11.27 -8.45
C PHE A 84 9.30 12.53 -7.65
N ALA A 85 8.59 13.48 -8.25
CA ALA A 85 8.16 14.69 -7.57
C ALA A 85 6.89 14.38 -6.78
N ILE A 86 7.04 14.12 -5.48
CA ILE A 86 5.94 13.76 -4.59
C ILE A 86 5.69 14.90 -3.61
N GLY A 87 4.62 15.67 -3.85
CA GLY A 87 4.15 16.68 -2.92
C GLY A 87 2.98 16.17 -2.09
N GLU A 88 2.43 17.07 -1.28
CA GLU A 88 1.25 16.73 -0.46
C GLU A 88 0.08 16.29 -1.33
N LYS A 89 -0.08 16.90 -2.50
CA LYS A 89 -1.15 16.56 -3.42
C LYS A 89 -1.07 15.10 -3.87
N GLU A 90 0.12 14.65 -4.28
CA GLU A 90 0.32 13.27 -4.71
C GLU A 90 0.11 12.28 -3.55
N ALA A 91 0.59 12.64 -2.36
CA ALA A 91 0.36 11.83 -1.17
C ALA A 91 -1.12 11.71 -0.84
N ASP A 92 -1.87 12.80 -0.91
CA ASP A 92 -3.31 12.81 -0.66
C ASP A 92 -4.05 11.93 -1.67
N GLN A 93 -3.66 12.01 -2.93
CA GLN A 93 -4.27 11.19 -3.99
C GLN A 93 -3.98 9.70 -3.80
N TRP A 94 -2.75 9.37 -3.40
CA TRP A 94 -2.36 8.00 -3.08
C TRP A 94 -3.22 7.46 -1.94
N LEU A 95 -3.40 8.27 -0.90
CA LEU A 95 -4.20 7.88 0.27
C LEU A 95 -5.69 7.74 -0.09
N LEU A 96 -6.20 8.57 -0.99
CA LEU A 96 -7.58 8.43 -1.45
C LEU A 96 -7.80 7.06 -2.12
N CYS A 97 -6.89 6.65 -2.98
CA CYS A 97 -6.98 5.35 -3.65
C CYS A 97 -6.87 4.20 -2.64
N MET A 98 -5.97 4.33 -1.67
CA MET A 98 -5.79 3.32 -0.63
C MET A 98 -7.04 3.22 0.26
N GLN A 99 -7.64 4.34 0.62
CA GLN A 99 -8.87 4.37 1.42
C GLN A 99 -9.99 3.61 0.71
N LYS A 100 -10.18 3.88 -0.59
CA LYS A 100 -11.21 3.21 -1.37
C LYS A 100 -10.96 1.70 -1.45
N ALA A 101 -9.72 1.29 -1.62
CA ALA A 101 -9.37 -0.12 -1.65
C ALA A 101 -9.60 -0.80 -0.30
N LEU A 102 -9.21 -0.16 0.79
CA LEU A 102 -9.43 -0.70 2.13
C LEU A 102 -10.90 -0.82 2.47
N ASP A 103 -11.74 0.10 1.98
CA ASP A 103 -13.19 0.07 2.24
C ASP A 103 -13.86 -1.16 1.65
N GLU A 104 -13.20 -1.86 0.73
CA GLU A 104 -13.73 -3.09 0.14
C GLU A 104 -13.37 -4.34 0.96
N ILE A 105 -12.58 -4.20 2.02
CA ILE A 105 -12.15 -5.31 2.84
C ILE A 105 -12.84 -5.20 4.20
N GLU A 106 -13.51 -6.29 4.62
CA GLU A 106 -14.03 -6.35 5.97
C GLU A 106 -12.89 -6.61 6.95
N MET A 107 -12.82 -5.79 7.98
CA MET A 107 -11.82 -5.96 9.02
C MET A 107 -12.30 -5.31 10.31
N ASP A 108 -11.66 -5.68 11.41
CA ASP A 108 -11.91 -5.06 12.71
C ASP A 108 -11.69 -3.55 12.61
N PRO A 109 -12.62 -2.73 13.13
CA PRO A 109 -12.49 -1.26 13.06
C PRO A 109 -11.20 -0.73 13.69
N ARG A 110 -10.71 -1.36 14.75
CA ARG A 110 -9.45 -0.95 15.38
C ARG A 110 -8.25 -1.23 14.46
N LEU A 111 -8.26 -2.39 13.81
CA LEU A 111 -7.24 -2.71 12.82
C LEU A 111 -7.27 -1.70 11.69
N ARG A 112 -8.46 -1.37 11.19
CA ARG A 112 -8.64 -0.40 10.11
C ARG A 112 -8.06 0.96 10.49
N GLU A 113 -8.34 1.42 11.69
CA GLU A 113 -7.85 2.70 12.17
C GLU A 113 -6.33 2.72 12.33
N ASN A 114 -5.77 1.68 12.94
CA ASN A 114 -4.32 1.57 13.12
C ASN A 114 -3.60 1.47 11.78
N LEU A 115 -4.15 0.69 10.87
CA LEU A 115 -3.57 0.51 9.53
C LEU A 115 -3.61 1.83 8.76
N TRP A 116 -4.74 2.55 8.83
CA TRP A 116 -4.88 3.83 8.15
C TRP A 116 -3.85 4.85 8.66
N GLU A 117 -3.70 4.94 9.96
CA GLU A 117 -2.72 5.85 10.57
C GLU A 117 -1.30 5.54 10.10
N ALA A 118 -0.94 4.25 10.06
CA ALA A 118 0.36 3.82 9.59
C ALA A 118 0.57 4.16 8.09
N LEU A 119 -0.47 3.99 7.28
CA LEU A 119 -0.42 4.31 5.86
C LEU A 119 -0.28 5.82 5.63
N VAL A 120 -0.97 6.63 6.42
CA VAL A 120 -0.84 8.09 6.34
C VAL A 120 0.61 8.50 6.64
N ASN A 121 1.18 7.94 7.71
CA ASN A 121 2.57 8.24 8.07
C ASN A 121 3.53 7.80 6.96
N LEU A 122 3.29 6.65 6.36
CA LEU A 122 4.10 6.15 5.25
C LEU A 122 4.05 7.11 4.05
N ALA A 123 2.85 7.52 3.65
CA ALA A 123 2.67 8.43 2.51
C ALA A 123 3.34 9.78 2.75
N ARG A 124 3.17 10.34 3.95
CA ARG A 124 3.79 11.64 4.28
C ARG A 124 5.32 11.54 4.29
N HIS A 125 5.85 10.39 4.68
CA HIS A 125 7.30 10.16 4.66
C HIS A 125 7.87 10.20 3.23
N MET A 126 7.07 9.89 2.22
CA MET A 126 7.50 9.92 0.81
C MET A 126 7.50 11.33 0.21
N VAL A 127 6.88 12.30 0.85
CA VAL A 127 6.82 13.68 0.33
C VAL A 127 8.23 14.25 0.27
N ASN A 128 8.60 14.80 -0.91
CA ASN A 128 9.92 15.36 -1.16
C ASN A 128 9.87 16.71 -1.89
N GLN A 129 8.69 17.29 -2.01
CA GLN A 129 8.50 18.62 -2.63
C GLN A 129 7.92 19.62 -1.64
#